data_245c391d7a7234c6e7b1a8dc81524822
#
_entry.id   245c391d7a7234c6e7b1a8dc81524822
#
_cell.length_a   1.000
_cell.length_b   1.000
_cell.length_c   1.000
_cell.angle_alpha   90.00
_cell.angle_beta   90.00
_cell.angle_gamma   90.00
#
_symmetry.space_group_name_H-M   'P 1'
#
loop_
_entity.id
_entity.type
_entity.pdbx_description
1 polymer ?
#
loop_
_entity_poly.entity_id
_entity_poly.type
_entity_poly.pdbx_seq_one_letter_code
_entity_poly.pdbx_strand_id
1 'polypeptide(L)'
;MTERLQVYRCEVCGNIVEVLHAGKGELVCCKQPMKLLVEGSVDAAQEKHVPVVEKTATGVKVKVGSVPHPMEEKHYIEWIEVIADGRAYREFLKPNDVPEASFNIEAAQITAREYCNLHGLWKA
;
A
#
# COMPACT_ATOMS: atom_id res chain seq x y z
N MET A 1 -5.60 -14.56 -14.42
CA MET A 1 -4.95 -15.30 -13.32
C MET A 1 -4.39 -14.31 -12.27
N THR A 2 -4.69 -14.55 -11.01
CA THR A 2 -4.24 -13.69 -9.92
C THR A 2 -3.03 -14.29 -9.22
N GLU A 3 -2.34 -13.45 -8.45
CA GLU A 3 -1.25 -13.88 -7.57
C GLU A 3 -1.50 -13.33 -6.17
N ARG A 4 -1.05 -14.07 -5.17
CA ARG A 4 -1.19 -13.66 -3.78
C ARG A 4 -0.50 -12.31 -3.54
N LEU A 5 -1.14 -11.44 -2.76
CA LEU A 5 -0.69 -10.09 -2.41
C LEU A 5 -0.84 -9.04 -3.51
N GLN A 6 -1.32 -9.42 -4.68
CA GLN A 6 -1.71 -8.42 -5.69
C GLN A 6 -2.87 -7.58 -5.17
N VAL A 7 -2.87 -6.32 -5.53
CA VAL A 7 -3.91 -5.36 -5.17
C VAL A 7 -4.63 -4.91 -6.45
N TYR A 8 -5.95 -5.00 -6.45
CA TYR A 8 -6.79 -4.61 -7.59
C TYR A 8 -7.76 -3.53 -7.18
N ARG A 9 -8.12 -2.69 -8.13
CA ARG A 9 -9.09 -1.61 -7.91
C ARG A 9 -10.17 -1.64 -9.00
N CYS A 10 -11.42 -1.42 -8.59
CA CYS A 10 -12.51 -1.18 -9.52
C CYS A 10 -12.49 0.29 -9.95
N GLU A 11 -12.37 0.55 -11.24
CA GLU A 11 -12.33 1.91 -11.76
C GLU A 11 -13.71 2.58 -11.77
N VAL A 12 -14.77 1.85 -11.49
CA VAL A 12 -16.14 2.40 -11.44
C VAL A 12 -16.53 2.82 -10.02
N CYS A 13 -16.43 1.89 -9.06
CA CYS A 13 -16.89 2.16 -7.69
C CYS A 13 -15.76 2.43 -6.70
N GLY A 14 -14.50 2.16 -7.08
CA GLY A 14 -13.36 2.41 -6.21
C GLY A 14 -13.03 1.31 -5.20
N ASN A 15 -13.74 0.18 -5.22
CA ASN A 15 -13.38 -0.94 -4.35
C ASN A 15 -11.93 -1.36 -4.61
N ILE A 16 -11.19 -1.59 -3.53
CA ILE A 16 -9.82 -2.10 -3.59
C ILE A 16 -9.80 -3.43 -2.85
N VAL A 17 -9.22 -4.46 -3.49
CA VAL A 17 -9.11 -5.80 -2.90
C VAL A 17 -7.67 -6.28 -2.99
N GLU A 18 -7.28 -7.11 -2.03
CA GLU A 18 -5.98 -7.78 -2.05
C GLU A 18 -6.22 -9.28 -2.19
N VAL A 19 -5.41 -9.94 -3.01
CA VAL A 19 -5.53 -11.37 -3.26
C VAL A 19 -4.89 -12.15 -2.12
N LEU A 20 -5.69 -12.94 -1.41
CA LEU A 20 -5.21 -13.82 -0.34
C LEU A 20 -4.95 -15.24 -0.84
N HIS A 21 -5.73 -15.68 -1.81
CA HIS A 21 -5.59 -16.99 -2.45
C HIS A 21 -5.63 -16.79 -3.96
N ALA A 22 -4.58 -17.22 -4.64
CA ALA A 22 -4.49 -17.07 -6.08
C ALA A 22 -5.41 -18.07 -6.79
N GLY A 23 -6.29 -17.55 -7.62
CA GLY A 23 -7.18 -18.35 -8.45
C GLY A 23 -6.91 -18.11 -9.92
N LYS A 24 -7.55 -18.92 -10.77
CA LYS A 24 -7.39 -18.82 -12.23
C LYS A 24 -8.35 -17.83 -12.88
N GLY A 25 -9.37 -17.42 -12.16
CA GLY A 25 -10.40 -16.52 -12.68
C GLY A 25 -9.94 -15.06 -12.72
N GLU A 26 -10.80 -14.25 -13.30
CA GLU A 26 -10.61 -12.81 -13.40
C GLU A 26 -11.44 -12.11 -12.34
N LEU A 27 -10.87 -11.06 -11.72
CA LEU A 27 -11.62 -10.24 -10.78
C LEU A 27 -12.43 -9.21 -11.55
N VAL A 28 -13.75 -9.23 -11.32
CA VAL A 28 -14.70 -8.33 -11.99
C VAL A 28 -15.50 -7.60 -10.93
N CYS A 29 -15.65 -6.31 -11.10
CA CYS A 29 -16.49 -5.48 -10.25
C CYS A 29 -17.19 -4.45 -11.13
N CYS A 30 -18.48 -4.17 -10.85
CA CYS A 30 -19.27 -3.23 -11.65
C CYS A 30 -19.25 -3.58 -13.15
N LYS A 31 -19.34 -4.87 -13.47
CA LYS A 31 -19.43 -5.42 -14.83
C LYS A 31 -18.18 -5.19 -15.69
N GLN A 32 -17.04 -4.91 -15.09
CA GLN A 32 -15.79 -4.81 -15.84
C GLN A 32 -14.62 -5.34 -15.03
N PRO A 33 -13.54 -5.75 -15.71
CA PRO A 33 -12.36 -6.25 -15.03
C PRO A 33 -11.78 -5.22 -14.07
N MET A 34 -11.41 -5.65 -12.89
CA MET A 34 -10.68 -4.80 -11.95
C MET A 34 -9.26 -4.56 -12.46
N LYS A 35 -8.73 -3.39 -12.17
CA LYS A 35 -7.38 -3.01 -12.59
C LYS A 35 -6.35 -3.46 -11.56
N LEU A 36 -5.33 -4.18 -12.03
CA LEU A 36 -4.16 -4.49 -11.20
C LEU A 36 -3.40 -3.20 -10.91
N LEU A 37 -3.17 -2.91 -9.64
CA LEU A 37 -2.33 -1.77 -9.24
C LEU A 37 -0.87 -2.21 -9.25
N VAL A 38 -0.06 -1.53 -10.06
CA VAL A 38 1.38 -1.80 -10.15
C VAL A 38 2.11 -0.71 -9.38
N GLU A 39 2.95 -1.13 -8.45
CA GLU A 39 3.69 -0.21 -7.59
C GLU A 39 4.56 0.74 -8.42
N GLY A 40 4.49 2.04 -8.10
CA GLY A 40 5.30 3.04 -8.75
C GLY A 40 4.97 3.32 -10.22
N SER A 41 3.78 2.90 -10.69
CA SER A 41 3.39 3.08 -12.10
C SER A 41 2.80 4.45 -12.41
N VAL A 42 2.46 5.23 -11.38
CA VAL A 42 1.92 6.58 -11.56
C VAL A 42 3.04 7.59 -11.46
N ASP A 43 3.07 8.57 -12.38
CA ASP A 43 4.06 9.63 -12.36
C ASP A 43 3.72 10.65 -11.27
N ALA A 44 4.48 10.63 -10.19
CA ALA A 44 4.31 11.52 -9.05
C ALA A 44 5.63 11.63 -8.29
N ALA A 45 5.69 12.55 -7.32
CA ALA A 45 6.89 12.81 -6.54
C ALA A 45 7.34 11.57 -5.74
N GLN A 46 8.45 10.98 -6.12
CA GLN A 46 8.97 9.77 -5.46
C GLN A 46 9.33 10.03 -4.01
N GLU A 47 9.93 11.17 -3.70
CA GLU A 47 10.34 11.56 -2.35
C GLU A 47 9.16 11.66 -1.37
N LYS A 48 7.93 11.79 -1.89
CA LYS A 48 6.70 11.84 -1.08
C LYS A 48 5.94 10.53 -1.06
N HIS A 49 6.24 9.61 -1.95
CA HIS A 49 5.45 8.38 -2.14
C HIS A 49 6.20 7.09 -1.82
N VAL A 50 7.49 7.02 -2.11
CA VAL A 50 8.25 5.80 -1.83
C VAL A 50 8.41 5.64 -0.32
N PRO A 51 7.94 4.52 0.26
CA PRO A 51 8.06 4.31 1.70
C PRO A 51 9.51 4.26 2.16
N VAL A 52 9.75 4.75 3.35
CA VAL A 52 11.06 4.68 4.02
C VAL A 52 10.92 3.78 5.23
N VAL A 53 11.67 2.68 5.25
CA VAL A 53 11.63 1.70 6.34
C VAL A 53 12.77 1.97 7.30
N GLU A 54 12.44 2.17 8.57
CA GLU A 54 13.41 2.36 9.64
C GLU A 54 13.27 1.25 10.67
N LYS A 55 14.39 0.65 11.08
CA LYS A 55 14.37 -0.33 12.17
C LYS A 55 14.27 0.41 13.50
N THR A 56 13.48 -0.16 14.40
CA THR A 56 13.32 0.36 15.77
C THR A 56 13.71 -0.71 16.78
N ALA A 57 13.70 -0.35 18.06
CA ALA A 57 14.03 -1.30 19.13
C ALA A 57 13.06 -2.50 19.16
N THR A 58 11.81 -2.33 18.75
CA THR A 58 10.77 -3.35 18.86
C THR A 58 10.22 -3.82 17.50
N GLY A 59 10.71 -3.29 16.39
CA GLY A 59 10.20 -3.67 15.08
C GLY A 59 10.66 -2.74 13.98
N VAL A 60 9.70 -2.25 13.20
CA VAL A 60 9.97 -1.33 12.10
C VAL A 60 8.98 -0.18 12.10
N LYS A 61 9.44 0.96 11.62
CA LYS A 61 8.61 2.13 11.37
C LYS A 61 8.68 2.45 9.88
N VAL A 62 7.54 2.66 9.26
CA VAL A 62 7.45 3.01 7.85
C VAL A 62 6.92 4.44 7.74
N LYS A 63 7.67 5.29 7.08
CA LYS A 63 7.26 6.67 6.79
C LYS A 63 6.97 6.82 5.31
N VAL A 64 6.00 7.64 4.97
CA VAL A 64 5.68 7.96 3.58
C VAL A 64 5.87 9.47 3.40
N GLY A 65 6.90 9.88 2.74
CA GLY A 65 8.12 9.27 2.25
C GLY A 65 9.31 9.91 2.96
N SER A 66 10.47 10.08 2.28
CA SER A 66 11.59 10.85 2.84
C SER A 66 11.19 12.31 3.09
N VAL A 67 10.28 12.83 2.28
CA VAL A 67 9.56 14.10 2.53
C VAL A 67 8.12 13.69 2.89
N PRO A 68 7.58 14.17 4.03
CA PRO A 68 6.25 13.74 4.47
C PRO A 68 5.17 13.98 3.41
N HIS A 69 4.38 12.95 3.15
CA HIS A 69 3.25 13.04 2.23
C HIS A 69 2.11 13.85 2.84
N PRO A 70 1.36 14.64 2.05
CA PRO A 70 0.17 15.31 2.54
C PRO A 70 -0.86 14.33 3.14
N MET A 71 -1.56 14.78 4.16
CA MET A 71 -2.62 14.00 4.81
C MET A 71 -3.87 14.87 4.92
N GLU A 72 -4.41 15.26 3.76
CA GLU A 72 -5.60 16.10 3.62
C GLU A 72 -6.80 15.23 3.23
N GLU A 73 -8.03 15.71 3.45
CA GLU A 73 -9.23 14.92 3.13
C GLU A 73 -9.29 14.40 1.70
N LYS A 74 -8.81 15.17 0.74
CA LYS A 74 -8.84 14.82 -0.69
C LYS A 74 -7.55 14.18 -1.18
N HIS A 75 -6.48 14.20 -0.38
CA HIS A 75 -5.18 13.70 -0.77
C HIS A 75 -4.45 13.17 0.46
N TYR A 76 -4.44 11.84 0.63
CA TYR A 76 -3.83 11.22 1.80
C TYR A 76 -3.43 9.78 1.54
N ILE A 77 -2.57 9.26 2.41
CA ILE A 77 -2.19 7.85 2.41
C ILE A 77 -3.28 7.08 3.16
N GLU A 78 -3.94 6.15 2.48
CA GLU A 78 -5.05 5.40 3.06
C GLU A 78 -4.58 4.25 3.94
N TRP A 79 -3.45 3.63 3.58
CA TRP A 79 -2.90 2.54 4.38
C TRP A 79 -1.41 2.35 4.07
N ILE A 80 -0.74 1.75 5.06
CA ILE A 80 0.65 1.31 4.95
C ILE A 80 0.65 -0.18 5.24
N GLU A 81 1.35 -0.95 4.41
CA GLU A 81 1.46 -2.39 4.56
C GLU A 81 2.93 -2.78 4.62
N VAL A 82 3.25 -3.71 5.52
CA VAL A 82 4.55 -4.35 5.58
C VAL A 82 4.36 -5.82 5.26
N ILE A 83 5.15 -6.32 4.33
CA ILE A 83 5.21 -7.74 4.01
C ILE A 83 6.54 -8.25 4.58
N ALA A 84 6.44 -9.11 5.57
CA ALA A 84 7.58 -9.60 6.32
C ALA A 84 7.57 -11.13 6.32
N ASP A 85 8.57 -11.75 5.69
CA ASP A 85 8.67 -13.21 5.58
C ASP A 85 7.36 -13.86 5.09
N GLY A 86 6.72 -13.25 4.09
CA GLY A 86 5.49 -13.75 3.47
C GLY A 86 4.20 -13.41 4.22
N ARG A 87 4.28 -12.65 5.31
CA ARG A 87 3.10 -12.21 6.07
C ARG A 87 2.83 -10.73 5.84
N ALA A 88 1.56 -10.38 5.71
CA ALA A 88 1.14 -9.00 5.49
C ALA A 88 0.62 -8.39 6.80
N TYR A 89 1.08 -7.20 7.12
CA TYR A 89 0.65 -6.40 8.26
C TYR A 89 0.21 -5.05 7.72
N ARG A 90 -0.95 -4.56 8.14
CA ARG A 90 -1.51 -3.31 7.59
C ARG A 90 -2.00 -2.38 8.68
N GLU A 91 -1.74 -1.10 8.46
CA GLU A 91 -2.28 -0.03 9.28
C GLU A 91 -3.06 0.92 8.39
N PHE A 92 -4.33 1.15 8.70
CA PHE A 92 -5.14 2.14 7.98
C PHE A 92 -4.93 3.52 8.58
N LEU A 93 -4.80 4.51 7.69
CA LEU A 93 -4.66 5.90 8.08
C LEU A 93 -5.86 6.70 7.60
N LYS A 94 -6.03 7.87 8.18
CA LYS A 94 -7.08 8.81 7.80
C LYS A 94 -6.50 10.20 7.67
N PRO A 95 -7.21 11.15 7.04
CA PRO A 95 -6.75 12.54 6.96
C PRO A 95 -6.37 13.07 8.32
N ASN A 96 -5.32 13.89 8.35
CA ASN A 96 -4.71 14.50 9.53
C ASN A 96 -3.89 13.55 10.41
N ASP A 97 -3.84 12.25 10.11
CA ASP A 97 -2.87 11.36 10.75
C ASP A 97 -1.46 11.68 10.25
N VAL A 98 -0.47 11.31 11.03
CA VAL A 98 0.92 11.37 10.58
C VAL A 98 1.12 10.28 9.52
N PRO A 99 1.80 10.56 8.38
CA PRO A 99 1.95 9.56 7.30
C PRO A 99 3.03 8.53 7.64
N GLU A 100 2.79 7.79 8.71
CA GLU A 100 3.70 6.75 9.17
C GLU A 100 2.96 5.68 9.97
N ALA A 101 3.56 4.50 10.08
CA ALA A 101 3.03 3.40 10.88
C ALA A 101 4.17 2.60 11.47
N SER A 102 3.96 2.07 12.66
CA SER A 102 4.93 1.23 13.36
C SER A 102 4.38 -0.18 13.52
N PHE A 103 5.26 -1.18 13.35
CA PHE A 103 4.89 -2.59 13.40
C PHE A 103 5.86 -3.32 14.32
N ASN A 104 5.32 -4.08 15.29
CA ASN A 104 6.11 -4.91 16.20
C ASN A 104 6.42 -6.24 15.55
N ILE A 105 7.38 -6.25 14.65
CA ILE A 105 7.77 -7.45 13.92
C ILE A 105 9.27 -7.57 13.83
N GLU A 106 9.75 -8.81 13.80
CA GLU A 106 11.12 -9.14 13.46
C GLU A 106 11.10 -9.97 12.18
N ALA A 107 11.88 -9.58 11.19
CA ALA A 107 11.95 -10.31 9.94
C ALA A 107 13.26 -10.01 9.23
N ALA A 108 13.76 -11.01 8.51
CA ALA A 108 14.98 -10.89 7.72
C ALA A 108 14.74 -10.06 6.46
N GLN A 109 13.55 -10.19 5.86
CA GLN A 109 13.18 -9.47 4.64
C GLN A 109 11.87 -8.74 4.85
N ILE A 110 11.88 -7.45 4.55
CA ILE A 110 10.72 -6.57 4.70
C ILE A 110 10.53 -5.79 3.42
N THR A 111 9.30 -5.82 2.91
CA THR A 111 8.84 -4.94 1.82
C THR A 111 7.75 -4.06 2.40
N ALA A 112 7.84 -2.76 2.16
CA ALA A 112 6.79 -1.84 2.56
C ALA A 112 6.03 -1.35 1.35
N ARG A 113 4.71 -1.25 1.46
CA ARG A 113 3.84 -0.67 0.44
C ARG A 113 2.94 0.37 1.07
N GLU A 114 2.55 1.36 0.29
CA GLU A 114 1.54 2.33 0.70
C GLU A 114 0.60 2.62 -0.47
N TYR A 115 -0.60 3.06 -0.14
CA TYR A 115 -1.58 3.48 -1.14
C TYR A 115 -1.99 4.93 -0.91
N CYS A 116 -1.72 5.78 -1.93
CA CYS A 116 -2.19 7.15 -1.98
C CYS A 116 -3.47 7.20 -2.82
N ASN A 117 -4.51 7.85 -2.31
CA ASN A 117 -5.80 7.88 -3.01
C ASN A 117 -5.75 8.54 -4.38
N LEU A 118 -4.78 9.42 -4.63
CA LEU A 118 -4.61 10.09 -5.93
C LEU A 118 -3.52 9.46 -6.80
N HIS A 119 -2.46 8.91 -6.20
CA HIS A 119 -1.28 8.51 -6.94
C HIS A 119 -0.96 7.02 -6.87
N GLY A 120 -1.87 6.22 -6.30
CA GLY A 120 -1.80 4.77 -6.38
C GLY A 120 -0.87 4.10 -5.39
N LEU A 121 -0.39 2.91 -5.78
CA LEU A 121 0.39 2.01 -4.95
C LEU A 121 1.90 2.22 -5.16
N TRP A 122 2.64 2.25 -4.06
CA TRP A 122 4.09 2.44 -4.06
C TRP A 122 4.74 1.44 -3.12
N LYS A 123 6.01 1.12 -3.39
CA LYS A 123 6.77 0.19 -2.54
C LYS A 123 8.23 0.59 -2.37
N ALA A 124 8.81 0.04 -1.33
CA ALA A 124 10.25 0.07 -1.09
C ALA A 124 10.76 -1.28 -0.64
#